data_ec0e201694af970db2142ba324871541
#
_entry.id   ec0e201694af970db2142ba324871541
#
_cell.length_a   1.000
_cell.length_b   1.000
_cell.length_c   1.000
_cell.angle_alpha   90.00
_cell.angle_beta   90.00
_cell.angle_gamma   90.00
#
_symmetry.space_group_name_H-M   'P 1'
#
loop_
_entity.id
_entity.type
_entity.pdbx_description
1 polymer ?
#
loop_
_entity_poly.entity_id
_entity_poly.type
_entity_poly.pdbx_seq_one_letter_code
_entity_poly.pdbx_strand_id
1 'polypeptide(L)'
;ITVDQHHYPRYLIDAKQKRFSGGGISSSIDLALELVKRIEGNTASQMAQLFIQYAPGPPNQSGDPSQAPPEITKTVTAMEAGYTAHMNEAVMQLISE
;
A
#
# COMPACT_ATOMS: atom_id res chain seq x y z
N ILE A 1 12.50 5.77 7.97
CA ILE A 1 11.45 5.84 6.95
C ILE A 1 10.52 7.00 7.27
N THR A 2 10.30 7.84 6.29
CA THR A 2 9.33 8.92 6.41
C THR A 2 7.94 8.36 6.08
N VAL A 3 7.00 8.59 6.97
CA VAL A 3 5.62 8.17 6.74
C VAL A 3 4.83 9.39 6.24
N ASP A 4 4.22 9.24 5.06
CA ASP A 4 3.37 10.29 4.50
C ASP A 4 1.98 10.20 5.12
N GLN A 5 1.61 11.21 5.92
CA GLN A 5 0.32 11.26 6.61
C GLN A 5 -0.74 12.05 5.85
N HIS A 6 -0.37 12.70 4.75
CA HIS A 6 -1.25 13.62 4.03
C HIS A 6 -1.77 13.06 2.71
N HIS A 7 -1.20 11.96 2.23
CA HIS A 7 -1.53 11.36 0.94
C HIS A 7 -1.83 9.87 1.10
N TYR A 8 -2.44 9.30 0.05
CA TYR A 8 -2.65 7.87 -0.06
C TYR A 8 -1.81 7.35 -1.22
N PRO A 9 -0.48 7.41 -1.12
CA PRO A 9 0.36 6.90 -2.19
C PRO A 9 0.20 5.39 -2.30
N ARG A 10 0.25 4.88 -3.53
CA ARG A 10 0.14 3.45 -3.74
C ARG A 10 1.38 2.73 -3.18
N TYR A 11 2.55 3.34 -3.31
CA TYR A 11 3.77 2.83 -2.70
C TYR A 11 4.80 3.95 -2.56
N LEU A 12 5.79 3.71 -1.71
CA LEU A 12 6.92 4.62 -1.50
C LEU A 12 8.22 3.85 -1.66
N ILE A 13 9.18 4.46 -2.35
CA ILE A 13 10.52 3.89 -2.50
C ILE A 13 11.54 4.94 -2.08
N ASP A 14 12.38 4.60 -1.09
CA ASP A 14 13.51 5.41 -0.68
C ASP A 14 14.78 4.74 -1.21
N ALA A 15 15.22 5.17 -2.39
CA ALA A 15 16.36 4.56 -3.06
C ALA A 15 17.67 4.79 -2.28
N LYS A 16 17.79 5.93 -1.59
CA LYS A 16 19.01 6.22 -0.82
C LYS A 16 19.19 5.26 0.34
N GLN A 17 18.13 4.93 1.04
CA GLN A 17 18.17 4.05 2.19
C GLN A 17 17.82 2.61 1.82
N LYS A 18 17.56 2.34 0.56
CA LYS A 18 17.19 1.01 0.04
C LYS A 18 15.96 0.46 0.78
N ARG A 19 14.96 1.30 0.98
CA ARG A 19 13.73 0.94 1.67
C ARG A 19 12.52 1.21 0.80
N PHE A 20 11.46 0.44 1.03
CA PHE A 20 10.23 0.59 0.28
C PHE A 20 9.04 0.15 1.13
N SER A 21 7.88 0.69 0.83
CA SER A 21 6.65 0.25 1.49
C SER A 21 5.47 0.43 0.54
N GLY A 22 4.52 -0.49 0.62
CA GLY A 22 3.27 -0.43 -0.12
C GLY A 22 2.13 0.05 0.77
N GLY A 23 1.15 0.70 0.17
CA GLY A 23 0.01 1.25 0.90
C GLY A 23 -1.08 0.22 1.17
N GLY A 24 -1.08 -0.90 0.48
CA GLY A 24 -2.09 -1.95 0.63
C GLY A 24 -1.72 -3.17 -0.20
N ILE A 25 -2.63 -4.14 -0.29
CA ILE A 25 -2.35 -5.41 -0.96
C ILE A 25 -2.07 -5.20 -2.45
N SER A 26 -2.98 -4.57 -3.17
CA SER A 26 -2.83 -4.41 -4.62
C SER A 26 -1.74 -3.40 -4.96
N SER A 27 -1.57 -2.34 -4.18
CA SER A 27 -0.48 -1.39 -4.39
C SER A 27 0.88 -2.02 -4.09
N SER A 28 0.94 -3.02 -3.22
CA SER A 28 2.17 -3.78 -2.98
C SER A 28 2.54 -4.67 -4.17
N ILE A 29 1.56 -5.14 -4.95
CA ILE A 29 1.82 -5.84 -6.20
C ILE A 29 2.47 -4.87 -7.20
N ASP A 30 1.94 -3.65 -7.31
CA ASP A 30 2.53 -2.60 -8.15
C ASP A 30 3.97 -2.31 -7.74
N LEU A 31 4.20 -2.20 -6.44
CA LEU A 31 5.54 -1.98 -5.89
C LEU A 31 6.49 -3.10 -6.27
N ALA A 32 6.06 -4.35 -6.13
CA ALA A 32 6.90 -5.50 -6.47
C ALA A 32 7.30 -5.47 -7.95
N LEU A 33 6.37 -5.15 -8.85
CA LEU A 33 6.66 -5.03 -10.28
C LEU A 33 7.61 -3.88 -10.57
N GLU A 34 7.48 -2.76 -9.87
CA GLU A 34 8.41 -1.64 -10.01
C GLU A 34 9.81 -1.99 -9.54
N LEU A 35 9.93 -2.73 -8.45
CA LEU A 35 11.23 -3.19 -7.96
C LEU A 35 11.90 -4.16 -8.94
N VAL A 36 11.14 -5.11 -9.51
CA VAL A 36 11.67 -6.01 -10.53
C VAL A 36 12.16 -5.20 -11.73
N LYS A 37 11.40 -4.19 -12.14
CA LYS A 37 11.78 -3.32 -13.25
C LYS A 37 13.10 -2.61 -12.99
N ARG A 38 13.30 -2.10 -11.78
CA ARG A 38 14.53 -1.37 -11.43
C ARG A 38 15.75 -2.30 -11.31
N ILE A 39 15.54 -3.52 -10.85
CA ILE A 39 16.63 -4.48 -10.60
C ILE A 39 16.93 -5.29 -11.87
N GLU A 40 15.92 -5.83 -12.53
CA GLU A 40 16.08 -6.78 -13.63
C GLU A 40 15.68 -6.22 -15.01
N GLY A 41 15.08 -5.04 -15.04
CA GLY A 41 14.68 -4.37 -16.28
C GLY A 41 13.20 -4.54 -16.63
N ASN A 42 12.80 -3.79 -17.64
CA ASN A 42 11.39 -3.71 -18.04
C ASN A 42 10.82 -5.02 -18.55
N THR A 43 11.61 -5.76 -19.33
CA THR A 43 11.17 -7.05 -19.89
C THR A 43 10.86 -8.06 -18.78
N ALA A 44 11.73 -8.16 -17.78
CA ALA A 44 11.49 -9.06 -16.66
C ALA A 44 10.22 -8.70 -15.89
N SER A 45 9.99 -7.40 -15.67
CA SER A 45 8.80 -6.93 -14.99
C SER A 45 7.53 -7.26 -15.78
N GLN A 46 7.56 -7.05 -17.10
CA GLN A 46 6.42 -7.38 -17.95
C GLN A 46 6.13 -8.88 -17.98
N MET A 47 7.18 -9.70 -18.01
CA MET A 47 7.02 -11.16 -17.95
C MET A 47 6.40 -11.59 -16.63
N ALA A 48 6.86 -11.03 -15.53
CA ALA A 48 6.29 -11.31 -14.21
C ALA A 48 4.81 -10.91 -14.15
N GLN A 49 4.50 -9.73 -14.66
CA GLN A 49 3.12 -9.24 -14.69
C GLN A 49 2.20 -10.19 -15.48
N LEU A 50 2.64 -10.64 -16.65
CA LEU A 50 1.85 -11.56 -17.44
C LEU A 50 1.72 -12.92 -16.75
N PHE A 51 2.81 -13.40 -16.14
CA PHE A 51 2.82 -14.68 -15.45
C PHE A 51 1.79 -14.73 -14.32
N ILE A 52 1.68 -13.66 -13.54
CA ILE A 52 0.70 -13.60 -12.46
C ILE A 52 -0.68 -13.11 -12.92
N GLN A 53 -0.84 -12.83 -14.21
CA GLN A 53 -2.09 -12.31 -14.80
C GLN A 53 -2.59 -11.04 -14.11
N TYR A 54 -1.66 -10.14 -13.77
CA TYR A 54 -2.02 -8.92 -13.10
C TYR A 54 -2.48 -7.86 -14.10
N ALA A 55 -3.76 -7.87 -14.38
CA ALA A 55 -4.43 -6.88 -15.24
C ALA A 55 -5.66 -6.37 -14.47
N PRO A 56 -5.47 -5.48 -13.47
CA PRO A 56 -6.54 -5.11 -12.57
C PRO A 56 -7.71 -4.42 -13.28
N GLY A 57 -8.92 -4.93 -12.99
CA GLY A 57 -10.16 -4.37 -13.51
C GLY A 57 -11.20 -4.41 -12.41
N PRO A 58 -11.07 -3.57 -11.37
CA PRO A 58 -11.97 -3.65 -10.23
C PRO A 58 -13.40 -3.25 -10.60
N PRO A 59 -14.41 -3.88 -9.97
CA PRO A 59 -15.81 -3.56 -10.26
C PRO A 59 -16.22 -2.18 -9.75
N ASN A 60 -15.45 -1.61 -8.82
CA ASN A 60 -15.74 -0.31 -8.24
C ASN A 60 -14.51 0.60 -8.42
N GLN A 61 -14.74 1.92 -8.38
CA GLN A 61 -13.67 2.90 -8.46
C GLN A 61 -13.41 3.55 -7.09
N SER A 62 -13.59 2.78 -6.03
CA SER A 62 -13.53 3.27 -4.65
C SER A 62 -12.24 2.91 -3.93
N GLY A 63 -11.16 2.65 -4.67
CA GLY A 63 -9.87 2.28 -4.09
C GLY A 63 -9.05 3.44 -3.57
N ASP A 64 -9.49 4.67 -3.78
CA ASP A 64 -8.80 5.88 -3.34
C ASP A 64 -9.82 6.80 -2.67
N PRO A 65 -9.49 7.42 -1.52
CA PRO A 65 -10.43 8.31 -0.84
C PRO A 65 -10.96 9.45 -1.69
N SER A 66 -10.16 9.91 -2.68
CA SER A 66 -10.59 10.99 -3.57
C SER A 66 -11.68 10.55 -4.55
N GLN A 67 -11.85 9.25 -4.75
CA GLN A 67 -12.82 8.68 -5.70
C GLN A 67 -13.94 7.91 -5.00
N ALA A 68 -13.71 7.45 -3.78
CA ALA A 68 -14.74 6.73 -3.02
C ALA A 68 -15.85 7.68 -2.57
N PRO A 69 -17.10 7.19 -2.44
CA PRO A 69 -18.16 8.01 -1.84
C PRO A 69 -17.75 8.49 -0.45
N PRO A 70 -18.06 9.76 -0.08
CA PRO A 70 -17.65 10.30 1.21
C PRO A 70 -18.08 9.47 2.40
N GLU A 71 -19.25 8.86 2.34
CA GLU A 71 -19.76 8.01 3.41
C GLU A 71 -18.89 6.77 3.62
N ILE A 72 -18.45 6.16 2.52
CA ILE A 72 -17.59 4.98 2.56
C ILE A 72 -16.22 5.36 3.11
N THR A 73 -15.64 6.47 2.63
CA THR A 73 -14.36 6.96 3.12
C THR A 73 -14.42 7.21 4.62
N LYS A 74 -15.49 7.86 5.09
CA LYS A 74 -15.67 8.15 6.51
C LYS A 74 -15.74 6.88 7.35
N THR A 75 -16.51 5.90 6.89
CA THR A 75 -16.68 4.64 7.60
C THR A 75 -15.35 3.86 7.69
N VAL A 76 -14.66 3.74 6.56
CA VAL A 76 -13.38 3.02 6.52
C VAL A 76 -12.32 3.72 7.36
N THR A 77 -12.25 5.05 7.29
CA THR A 77 -11.31 5.83 8.09
C THR A 77 -11.54 5.60 9.60
N ALA A 78 -12.80 5.54 10.02
CA ALA A 78 -13.14 5.25 11.42
C ALA A 78 -12.72 3.84 11.83
N MET A 79 -12.90 2.85 10.94
CA MET A 79 -12.47 1.48 11.18
C MET A 79 -10.95 1.39 11.30
N GLU A 80 -10.22 2.07 10.41
CA GLU A 80 -8.76 2.10 10.45
C GLU A 80 -8.24 2.75 11.73
N ALA A 81 -8.86 3.84 12.16
CA ALA A 81 -8.48 4.53 13.40
C ALA A 81 -8.65 3.60 14.61
N GLY A 82 -9.74 2.85 14.67
CA GLY A 82 -9.97 1.88 15.74
C GLY A 82 -8.93 0.76 15.72
N TYR A 83 -8.63 0.24 14.54
CA TYR A 83 -7.62 -0.80 14.37
C TYR A 83 -6.22 -0.29 14.79
N THR A 84 -5.86 0.91 14.36
CA THR A 84 -4.58 1.52 14.70
C THR A 84 -4.44 1.74 16.19
N ALA A 85 -5.48 2.22 16.86
CA ALA A 85 -5.48 2.41 18.31
C ALA A 85 -5.27 1.08 19.03
N HIS A 86 -5.95 0.03 18.60
CA HIS A 86 -5.80 -1.31 19.18
C HIS A 86 -4.39 -1.85 19.00
N MET A 87 -3.80 -1.68 17.83
CA MET A 87 -2.43 -2.11 17.55
C MET A 87 -1.42 -1.34 18.40
N ASN A 88 -1.59 -0.04 18.54
CA ASN A 88 -0.72 0.79 19.37
C ASN A 88 -0.78 0.34 20.83
N GLU A 89 -1.97 0.05 21.33
CA GLU A 89 -2.15 -0.44 22.69
C GLU A 89 -1.42 -1.76 22.91
N ALA A 90 -1.56 -2.70 21.96
CA ALA A 90 -0.88 -4.01 22.04
C ALA A 90 0.64 -3.84 22.04
N VAL A 91 1.17 -2.96 21.19
CA VAL A 91 2.62 -2.68 21.14
C VAL A 91 3.10 -2.08 22.45
N MET A 92 2.35 -1.13 23.02
CA MET A 92 2.73 -0.50 24.29
C MET A 92 2.74 -1.52 25.42
N GLN A 93 1.82 -2.48 25.44
CA GLN A 93 1.84 -3.54 26.42
C GLN A 93 3.10 -4.41 26.31
N LEU A 94 3.50 -4.75 25.07
CA LEU A 94 4.72 -5.52 24.86
C LEU A 94 5.97 -4.78 25.33
N ILE A 95 6.03 -3.46 25.13
CA ILE A 95 7.15 -2.64 25.57
C ILE A 95 7.23 -2.54 27.08
N SER A 96 6.08 -2.51 27.79
CA SER A 96 6.02 -2.34 29.22
C SER A 96 6.26 -3.65 30.00
N GLU A 97 6.29 -4.78 29.34
CA GLU A 97 6.67 -6.05 29.93
C GLU A 97 8.19 -6.17 29.99
#